data_a9bb20bca815ae2cedcc6c3a74abe467
#
_entry.id   a9bb20bca815ae2cedcc6c3a74abe467
#
_cell.length_a   1.000
_cell.length_b   1.000
_cell.length_c   1.000
_cell.angle_alpha   90.00
_cell.angle_beta   90.00
_cell.angle_gamma   90.00
#
_symmetry.space_group_name_H-M   'P 1'
#
loop_
_entity.id
_entity.type
_entity.pdbx_description
1 polymer ?
#
loop_
_entity_poly.entity_id
_entity_poly.type
_entity_poly.pdbx_seq_one_letter_code
_entity_poly.pdbx_strand_id
1 'polypeptide(L)'
;MATALAVAFVVFSCKGNLSEAEKLDLTQTPLQVVDSMFFVQTENGKLKMRVEAPVMEVYDHDSLSYELFPNGLSVYGYAEDGSLETTIKSQKARHDTRKKEGEDKWSAFGSVVIRNIVNQETMETDTIYWDQKAKEIWTDCYIKMYSPAGFMQGFGMRSDDMARNAIIQRPFNSYSVVEQDSTKVVLDSVNFIGPFPLKKGRNGR
;
A
#
# COMPACT_ATOMS: atom_id res chain seq x y z
N MET A 1 -17.21 -72.78 -39.52
CA MET A 1 -17.20 -72.45 -38.07
C MET A 1 -16.35 -71.19 -37.92
N ALA A 2 -17.03 -70.05 -37.79
CA ALA A 2 -16.37 -68.77 -37.59
C ALA A 2 -16.80 -68.22 -36.23
N THR A 3 -15.87 -68.23 -35.30
CA THR A 3 -16.04 -67.70 -33.93
C THR A 3 -15.77 -66.18 -33.98
N ALA A 4 -16.81 -65.40 -33.84
CA ALA A 4 -16.72 -63.92 -33.71
C ALA A 4 -16.34 -63.61 -32.26
N LEU A 5 -15.17 -62.99 -32.05
CA LEU A 5 -14.71 -62.48 -30.78
C LEU A 5 -15.23 -61.05 -30.59
N ALA A 6 -16.26 -60.86 -29.77
CA ALA A 6 -16.79 -59.55 -29.42
C ALA A 6 -15.91 -58.94 -28.30
N VAL A 7 -15.13 -57.93 -28.64
CA VAL A 7 -14.36 -57.12 -27.67
C VAL A 7 -15.30 -56.04 -27.11
N ALA A 8 -15.74 -56.22 -25.88
CA ALA A 8 -16.52 -55.18 -25.16
C ALA A 8 -15.56 -54.10 -24.64
N PHE A 9 -15.58 -52.94 -25.28
CA PHE A 9 -14.96 -51.72 -24.72
C PHE A 9 -15.78 -51.19 -23.54
N VAL A 10 -15.31 -51.44 -22.35
CA VAL A 10 -15.85 -50.75 -21.18
C VAL A 10 -15.29 -49.36 -21.10
N VAL A 11 -16.06 -48.34 -21.58
CA VAL A 11 -15.77 -46.93 -21.36
C VAL A 11 -16.03 -46.62 -19.87
N PHE A 12 -14.99 -46.54 -19.08
CA PHE A 12 -15.07 -45.90 -17.78
C PHE A 12 -15.26 -44.41 -17.99
N SER A 13 -16.49 -43.96 -18.01
CA SER A 13 -16.86 -42.56 -17.88
C SER A 13 -16.46 -42.14 -16.46
N CYS A 14 -15.40 -41.37 -16.31
CA CYS A 14 -15.18 -40.59 -15.11
C CYS A 14 -16.39 -39.67 -14.92
N LYS A 15 -17.26 -40.00 -13.97
CA LYS A 15 -18.21 -39.03 -13.44
C LYS A 15 -17.39 -38.01 -12.68
N GLY A 16 -16.92 -36.97 -13.38
CA GLY A 16 -16.42 -35.76 -12.72
C GLY A 16 -17.55 -35.22 -11.83
N ASN A 17 -17.21 -34.85 -10.62
CA ASN A 17 -18.11 -34.22 -9.65
C ASN A 17 -18.49 -32.81 -10.11
N LEU A 18 -19.23 -32.71 -11.21
CA LEU A 18 -19.84 -31.45 -11.69
C LEU A 18 -20.73 -30.80 -10.62
N SER A 19 -21.33 -31.62 -9.74
CA SER A 19 -22.18 -31.13 -8.64
C SER A 19 -21.41 -30.43 -7.52
N GLU A 20 -20.11 -30.66 -7.37
CA GLU A 20 -19.26 -29.96 -6.43
C GLU A 20 -18.76 -28.64 -7.01
N ALA A 21 -18.49 -28.59 -8.32
CA ALA A 21 -18.12 -27.35 -9.00
C ALA A 21 -19.28 -26.32 -9.06
N GLU A 22 -20.53 -26.79 -9.15
CA GLU A 22 -21.73 -25.94 -9.09
C GLU A 22 -22.02 -25.36 -7.69
N LYS A 23 -21.44 -25.93 -6.64
CA LYS A 23 -21.55 -25.46 -5.24
C LYS A 23 -20.46 -24.49 -4.83
N LEU A 24 -19.43 -24.31 -5.66
CA LEU A 24 -18.39 -23.31 -5.42
C LEU A 24 -19.02 -21.92 -5.51
N ASP A 25 -19.08 -21.24 -4.39
CA ASP A 25 -19.41 -19.81 -4.36
C ASP A 25 -18.24 -19.04 -5.00
N LEU A 26 -18.35 -18.80 -6.30
CA LEU A 26 -17.34 -18.10 -7.09
C LEU A 26 -17.05 -16.68 -6.55
N THR A 27 -17.95 -16.13 -5.72
CA THR A 27 -17.72 -14.82 -5.10
C THR A 27 -16.72 -14.88 -3.97
N GLN A 28 -16.49 -16.06 -3.39
CA GLN A 28 -15.55 -16.28 -2.28
C GLN A 28 -14.32 -17.11 -2.68
N THR A 29 -14.30 -17.64 -3.91
CA THR A 29 -13.22 -18.50 -4.38
C THR A 29 -12.36 -17.72 -5.39
N PRO A 30 -11.05 -17.56 -5.16
CA PRO A 30 -10.19 -16.90 -6.13
C PRO A 30 -10.11 -17.71 -7.43
N LEU A 31 -10.13 -17.03 -8.57
CA LEU A 31 -9.88 -17.63 -9.88
C LEU A 31 -8.44 -18.07 -10.05
N GLN A 32 -7.54 -17.36 -9.42
CA GLN A 32 -6.11 -17.62 -9.47
C GLN A 32 -5.46 -17.30 -8.14
N VAL A 33 -4.51 -18.13 -7.73
CA VAL A 33 -3.62 -17.88 -6.59
C VAL A 33 -2.18 -17.92 -7.11
N VAL A 34 -1.42 -16.90 -6.78
CA VAL A 34 0.00 -16.77 -7.15
C VAL A 34 0.82 -16.71 -5.86
N ASP A 35 1.69 -17.69 -5.69
CA ASP A 35 2.65 -17.71 -4.59
C ASP A 35 3.91 -16.92 -4.97
N SER A 36 4.45 -16.14 -4.03
CA SER A 36 5.66 -15.35 -4.20
C SER A 36 5.59 -14.38 -5.39
N MET A 37 4.55 -13.54 -5.39
CA MET A 37 4.34 -12.54 -6.42
C MET A 37 5.46 -11.50 -6.42
N PHE A 38 6.00 -11.23 -7.60
CA PHE A 38 6.99 -10.21 -7.87
C PHE A 38 6.62 -9.46 -9.15
N PHE A 39 6.40 -8.16 -9.02
CA PHE A 39 6.03 -7.28 -10.12
C PHE A 39 7.01 -6.12 -10.23
N VAL A 40 7.38 -5.75 -11.44
CA VAL A 40 8.27 -4.63 -11.74
C VAL A 40 7.64 -3.74 -12.80
N GLN A 41 7.56 -2.45 -12.51
CA GLN A 41 7.15 -1.42 -13.46
C GLN A 41 8.37 -0.60 -13.88
N THR A 42 8.54 -0.47 -15.19
CA THR A 42 9.60 0.37 -15.78
C THR A 42 8.97 1.48 -16.62
N GLU A 43 9.62 2.62 -16.66
CA GLU A 43 9.27 3.74 -17.51
C GLU A 43 10.54 4.25 -18.22
N ASN A 44 10.50 4.34 -19.55
CA ASN A 44 11.66 4.71 -20.37
C ASN A 44 12.92 3.87 -20.07
N GLY A 45 12.75 2.58 -19.82
CA GLY A 45 13.83 1.64 -19.49
C GLY A 45 14.40 1.77 -18.07
N LYS A 46 13.83 2.64 -17.23
CA LYS A 46 14.21 2.82 -15.82
C LYS A 46 13.21 2.17 -14.90
N LEU A 47 13.70 1.56 -13.82
CA LEU A 47 12.86 0.99 -12.77
C LEU A 47 12.11 2.12 -12.06
N LYS A 48 10.78 2.04 -12.02
CA LYS A 48 9.91 2.99 -11.31
C LYS A 48 9.36 2.41 -10.03
N MET A 49 8.92 1.16 -10.11
CA MET A 49 8.27 0.52 -8.97
C MET A 49 8.53 -0.97 -8.97
N ARG A 50 8.63 -1.54 -7.80
CA ARG A 50 8.66 -2.97 -7.53
C ARG A 50 7.64 -3.30 -6.46
N VAL A 51 6.86 -4.35 -6.67
CA VAL A 51 5.85 -4.85 -5.73
C VAL A 51 6.14 -6.30 -5.42
N GLU A 52 6.09 -6.67 -4.17
CA GLU A 52 6.32 -8.02 -3.67
C GLU A 52 5.22 -8.43 -2.70
N ALA A 53 4.71 -9.64 -2.86
CA ALA A 53 3.77 -10.22 -1.93
C ALA A 53 3.98 -11.73 -1.79
N PRO A 54 3.82 -12.30 -0.58
CA PRO A 54 3.90 -13.76 -0.39
C PRO A 54 2.83 -14.51 -1.17
N VAL A 55 1.61 -13.95 -1.22
CA VAL A 55 0.46 -14.52 -1.93
C VAL A 55 -0.34 -13.40 -2.58
N MET A 56 -0.81 -13.63 -3.81
CA MET A 56 -1.80 -12.82 -4.50
C MET A 56 -2.96 -13.71 -4.93
N GLU A 57 -4.17 -13.32 -4.61
CA GLU A 57 -5.41 -13.98 -5.00
C GLU A 57 -6.17 -13.08 -5.97
N VAL A 58 -6.57 -13.61 -7.11
CA VAL A 58 -7.33 -12.88 -8.13
C VAL A 58 -8.78 -13.28 -8.08
N TYR A 59 -9.65 -12.29 -7.97
CA TYR A 59 -11.11 -12.43 -8.02
C TYR A 59 -11.64 -11.64 -9.21
N ASP A 60 -12.36 -12.32 -10.10
CA ASP A 60 -12.97 -11.68 -11.28
C ASP A 60 -14.40 -12.18 -11.44
N HIS A 61 -15.35 -11.34 -11.09
CA HIS A 61 -16.77 -11.56 -11.22
C HIS A 61 -17.38 -10.48 -12.12
N ASP A 62 -18.58 -10.68 -12.59
CA ASP A 62 -19.25 -9.80 -13.55
C ASP A 62 -19.25 -8.31 -13.18
N SER A 63 -19.32 -8.01 -11.89
CA SER A 63 -19.38 -6.64 -11.35
C SER A 63 -18.19 -6.25 -10.49
N LEU A 64 -17.34 -7.20 -10.12
CA LEU A 64 -16.26 -6.97 -9.15
C LEU A 64 -15.00 -7.71 -9.58
N SER A 65 -13.96 -6.98 -9.93
CA SER A 65 -12.64 -7.53 -10.25
C SER A 65 -11.61 -6.90 -9.32
N TYR A 66 -10.87 -7.72 -8.59
CA TYR A 66 -9.84 -7.26 -7.67
C TYR A 66 -8.77 -8.31 -7.43
N GLU A 67 -7.62 -7.85 -7.00
CA GLU A 67 -6.52 -8.65 -6.48
C GLU A 67 -6.41 -8.45 -4.98
N LEU A 68 -6.30 -9.53 -4.22
CA LEU A 68 -6.14 -9.52 -2.77
C LEU A 68 -4.75 -10.02 -2.38
N PHE A 69 -4.12 -9.36 -1.44
CA PHE A 69 -2.82 -9.71 -0.87
C PHE A 69 -3.00 -10.01 0.63
N PRO A 70 -3.42 -11.25 0.97
CA PRO A 70 -3.85 -11.57 2.33
C PRO A 70 -2.69 -11.63 3.34
N ASN A 71 -1.47 -11.86 2.87
CA ASN A 71 -0.29 -12.10 3.70
C ASN A 71 0.73 -10.96 3.65
N GLY A 72 0.28 -9.76 3.25
CA GLY A 72 1.10 -8.57 3.18
C GLY A 72 1.50 -8.14 1.78
N LEU A 73 1.88 -6.87 1.68
CA LEU A 73 2.38 -6.23 0.48
C LEU A 73 3.58 -5.36 0.82
N SER A 74 4.59 -5.39 -0.04
CA SER A 74 5.72 -4.45 -0.01
C SER A 74 5.85 -3.76 -1.36
N VAL A 75 5.83 -2.44 -1.36
CA VAL A 75 6.01 -1.59 -2.54
C VAL A 75 7.29 -0.80 -2.38
N TYR A 76 8.08 -0.73 -3.45
CA TYR A 76 9.34 0.00 -3.51
C TYR A 76 9.27 0.96 -4.70
N GLY A 77 9.31 2.26 -4.43
CA GLY A 77 9.35 3.32 -5.43
C GLY A 77 10.78 3.82 -5.65
N TYR A 78 11.14 4.07 -6.89
CA TYR A 78 12.49 4.45 -7.28
C TYR A 78 12.48 5.82 -7.96
N ALA A 79 13.49 6.62 -7.66
CA ALA A 79 13.76 7.90 -8.32
C ALA A 79 14.28 7.70 -9.76
N GLU A 80 14.40 8.78 -10.52
CA GLU A 80 14.85 8.73 -11.92
C GLU A 80 16.30 8.24 -12.09
N ASP A 81 17.13 8.40 -11.07
CA ASP A 81 18.50 7.89 -11.03
C ASP A 81 18.61 6.41 -10.68
N GLY A 82 17.47 5.76 -10.35
CA GLY A 82 17.39 4.36 -9.95
C GLY A 82 17.60 4.14 -8.45
N SER A 83 17.78 5.17 -7.65
CA SER A 83 17.87 5.06 -6.20
C SER A 83 16.50 4.76 -5.59
N LEU A 84 16.48 3.97 -4.50
CA LEU A 84 15.27 3.69 -3.75
C LEU A 84 14.82 4.96 -3.01
N GLU A 85 13.61 5.42 -3.30
CA GLU A 85 13.07 6.65 -2.74
C GLU A 85 12.01 6.40 -1.67
N THR A 86 11.10 5.46 -1.93
CA THR A 86 9.97 5.20 -1.05
C THR A 86 9.75 3.71 -0.85
N THR A 87 9.36 3.33 0.35
CA THR A 87 8.86 1.98 0.63
C THR A 87 7.53 2.05 1.36
N ILE A 88 6.58 1.18 0.96
CA ILE A 88 5.30 1.02 1.63
C ILE A 88 5.16 -0.46 2.00
N LYS A 89 4.83 -0.74 3.26
CA LYS A 89 4.59 -2.10 3.75
C LYS A 89 3.28 -2.15 4.51
N SER A 90 2.53 -3.23 4.32
CA SER A 90 1.26 -3.49 4.99
C SER A 90 1.07 -4.97 5.30
N GLN A 91 0.19 -5.29 6.23
CA GLN A 91 -0.16 -6.69 6.54
C GLN A 91 -1.10 -7.28 5.49
N LYS A 92 -1.92 -6.46 4.85
CA LYS A 92 -2.84 -6.84 3.77
C LYS A 92 -2.95 -5.71 2.77
N ALA A 93 -3.31 -6.05 1.53
CA ALA A 93 -3.65 -5.04 0.52
C ALA A 93 -4.69 -5.59 -0.45
N ARG A 94 -5.33 -4.68 -1.16
CA ARG A 94 -6.28 -4.95 -2.21
C ARG A 94 -6.10 -3.96 -3.34
N HIS A 95 -6.18 -4.45 -4.57
CA HIS A 95 -6.16 -3.68 -5.79
C HIS A 95 -7.48 -3.87 -6.54
N ASP A 96 -8.28 -2.83 -6.67
CA ASP A 96 -9.54 -2.83 -7.40
C ASP A 96 -9.30 -2.47 -8.87
N THR A 97 -9.64 -3.41 -9.77
CA THR A 97 -9.36 -3.33 -11.21
C THR A 97 -10.64 -3.26 -12.06
N ARG A 98 -11.64 -2.51 -11.63
CA ARG A 98 -12.94 -2.45 -12.32
C ARG A 98 -12.82 -1.93 -13.74
N LYS A 99 -12.94 -2.82 -14.72
CA LYS A 99 -12.78 -2.54 -16.15
C LYS A 99 -13.79 -1.52 -16.70
N LYS A 100 -15.02 -1.46 -16.16
CA LYS A 100 -16.08 -0.59 -16.68
C LYS A 100 -15.95 0.87 -16.24
N GLU A 101 -15.32 1.13 -15.09
CA GLU A 101 -15.20 2.47 -14.52
C GLU A 101 -13.78 3.03 -14.63
N GLY A 102 -12.85 2.20 -15.12
CA GLY A 102 -11.44 2.58 -15.22
C GLY A 102 -10.83 2.88 -13.85
N GLU A 103 -11.36 2.30 -12.80
CA GLU A 103 -10.81 2.40 -11.45
C GLU A 103 -9.53 1.57 -11.35
N ASP A 104 -8.50 2.21 -10.85
CA ASP A 104 -7.20 1.61 -10.55
C ASP A 104 -6.81 2.13 -9.17
N LYS A 105 -7.42 1.52 -8.15
CA LYS A 105 -7.31 1.96 -6.76
C LYS A 105 -6.73 0.85 -5.90
N TRP A 106 -5.72 1.22 -5.17
CA TRP A 106 -5.10 0.37 -4.18
C TRP A 106 -5.55 0.76 -2.78
N SER A 107 -5.73 -0.22 -1.92
CA SER A 107 -5.89 -0.04 -0.49
C SER A 107 -4.94 -0.97 0.25
N ALA A 108 -4.21 -0.45 1.21
CA ALA A 108 -3.34 -1.22 2.07
C ALA A 108 -3.76 -1.01 3.52
N PHE A 109 -3.82 -2.08 4.30
CA PHE A 109 -4.36 -2.06 5.64
C PHE A 109 -3.64 -3.02 6.59
N GLY A 110 -3.76 -2.71 7.88
CA GLY A 110 -3.08 -3.40 8.96
C GLY A 110 -1.63 -2.97 9.11
N SER A 111 -1.36 -2.05 10.04
CA SER A 111 -0.01 -1.57 10.37
C SER A 111 0.77 -1.10 9.14
N VAL A 112 0.21 -0.16 8.41
CA VAL A 112 0.87 0.39 7.21
C VAL A 112 2.02 1.29 7.64
N VAL A 113 3.19 1.02 7.06
CA VAL A 113 4.41 1.81 7.25
C VAL A 113 4.89 2.33 5.90
N ILE A 114 4.96 3.65 5.77
CA ILE A 114 5.53 4.35 4.62
C ILE A 114 6.86 4.95 5.06
N ARG A 115 7.92 4.74 4.26
CA ARG A 115 9.23 5.37 4.48
C ARG A 115 9.62 6.14 3.24
N ASN A 116 9.79 7.45 3.38
CA ASN A 116 10.48 8.28 2.41
C ASN A 116 11.96 8.33 2.80
N ILE A 117 12.80 7.72 1.99
CA ILE A 117 14.23 7.54 2.27
C ILE A 117 14.98 8.85 2.06
N VAL A 118 14.57 9.63 1.07
CA VAL A 118 15.20 10.92 0.75
C VAL A 118 14.98 11.93 1.87
N ASN A 119 13.75 12.05 2.36
CA ASN A 119 13.40 12.97 3.44
C ASN A 119 13.70 12.38 4.83
N GLN A 120 14.08 11.10 4.91
CA GLN A 120 14.24 10.34 6.17
C GLN A 120 12.96 10.36 7.02
N GLU A 121 11.80 10.31 6.37
CA GLU A 121 10.49 10.33 7.01
C GLU A 121 9.94 8.91 7.13
N THR A 122 9.30 8.62 8.25
CA THR A 122 8.54 7.38 8.45
C THR A 122 7.13 7.74 8.89
N MET A 123 6.14 7.21 8.17
CA MET A 123 4.72 7.39 8.48
C MET A 123 4.11 6.05 8.85
N GLU A 124 3.31 6.04 9.92
CA GLU A 124 2.62 4.86 10.42
C GLU A 124 1.13 5.14 10.53
N THR A 125 0.31 4.27 9.94
CA THR A 125 -1.16 4.36 9.99
C THR A 125 -1.78 2.97 9.89
N ASP A 126 -3.09 2.87 10.08
CA ASP A 126 -3.80 1.60 9.91
C ASP A 126 -4.11 1.30 8.45
N THR A 127 -4.57 2.28 7.71
CA THR A 127 -5.03 2.10 6.32
C THR A 127 -4.58 3.25 5.45
N ILE A 128 -4.18 2.96 4.21
CA ILE A 128 -3.95 3.96 3.15
C ILE A 128 -4.69 3.57 1.88
N TYR A 129 -4.99 4.56 1.09
CA TYR A 129 -5.51 4.45 -0.27
C TYR A 129 -4.55 5.11 -1.25
N TRP A 130 -4.41 4.53 -2.44
CA TRP A 130 -3.62 5.07 -3.53
C TRP A 130 -4.39 4.99 -4.83
N ASP A 131 -4.55 6.14 -5.47
CA ASP A 131 -5.12 6.30 -6.80
C ASP A 131 -4.00 6.60 -7.79
N GLN A 132 -3.66 5.63 -8.63
CA GLN A 132 -2.56 5.77 -9.60
C GLN A 132 -2.85 6.84 -10.66
N LYS A 133 -4.11 7.04 -11.04
CA LYS A 133 -4.50 8.05 -12.03
C LYS A 133 -4.41 9.46 -11.46
N ALA A 134 -4.90 9.63 -10.24
CA ALA A 134 -4.82 10.90 -9.54
C ALA A 134 -3.40 11.19 -9.02
N LYS A 135 -2.52 10.17 -8.97
CA LYS A 135 -1.18 10.22 -8.37
C LYS A 135 -1.24 10.71 -6.92
N GLU A 136 -2.17 10.19 -6.16
CA GLU A 136 -2.41 10.59 -4.78
C GLU A 136 -2.44 9.38 -3.85
N ILE A 137 -1.75 9.51 -2.70
CA ILE A 137 -1.87 8.62 -1.55
C ILE A 137 -2.60 9.38 -0.45
N TRP A 138 -3.59 8.75 0.19
CA TRP A 138 -4.30 9.37 1.30
C TRP A 138 -4.73 8.36 2.36
N THR A 139 -5.04 8.89 3.52
CA THR A 139 -5.73 8.20 4.61
C THR A 139 -6.61 9.18 5.37
N ASP A 140 -7.71 8.67 5.94
CA ASP A 140 -8.53 9.41 6.92
C ASP A 140 -8.28 8.90 8.36
N CYS A 141 -7.46 7.85 8.49
CA CYS A 141 -7.11 7.24 9.78
C CYS A 141 -6.15 8.13 10.59
N TYR A 142 -5.94 7.71 11.83
CA TYR A 142 -4.86 8.24 12.66
C TYR A 142 -3.50 7.92 12.03
N ILE A 143 -2.62 8.92 11.98
CA ILE A 143 -1.28 8.80 11.42
C ILE A 143 -0.24 9.42 12.34
N LYS A 144 0.92 8.79 12.40
CA LYS A 144 2.15 9.32 12.99
C LYS A 144 3.18 9.52 11.91
N MET A 145 3.91 10.60 11.96
CA MET A 145 5.03 10.89 11.08
C MET A 145 6.25 11.27 11.90
N TYR A 146 7.33 10.57 11.66
CA TYR A 146 8.65 10.80 12.25
C TYR A 146 9.58 11.36 11.18
N SER A 147 10.30 12.42 11.51
CA SER A 147 11.30 13.03 10.62
C SER A 147 12.51 13.53 11.43
N PRO A 148 13.64 13.84 10.79
CA PRO A 148 14.77 14.48 11.50
C PRO A 148 14.41 15.81 12.15
N ALA A 149 13.41 16.52 11.57
CA ALA A 149 12.96 17.80 12.10
C ALA A 149 11.95 17.68 13.26
N GLY A 150 11.42 16.47 13.54
CA GLY A 150 10.48 16.31 14.64
C GLY A 150 9.48 15.18 14.43
N PHE A 151 8.40 15.28 15.17
CA PHE A 151 7.30 14.32 15.19
C PHE A 151 5.97 15.02 14.93
N MET A 152 5.16 14.44 14.05
CA MET A 152 3.81 14.88 13.77
C MET A 152 2.84 13.72 13.91
N GLN A 153 1.64 14.01 14.41
CA GLN A 153 0.54 13.07 14.46
C GLN A 153 -0.78 13.78 14.20
N GLY A 154 -1.76 13.03 13.72
CA GLY A 154 -3.07 13.61 13.44
C GLY A 154 -4.02 12.63 12.81
N PHE A 155 -5.13 13.13 12.28
CA PHE A 155 -6.09 12.37 11.50
C PHE A 155 -6.14 12.90 10.08
N GLY A 156 -6.08 11.98 9.13
CA GLY A 156 -6.06 12.29 7.71
C GLY A 156 -4.70 12.75 7.22
N MET A 157 -4.30 12.23 6.08
CA MET A 157 -3.09 12.62 5.36
C MET A 157 -3.35 12.55 3.86
N ARG A 158 -2.72 13.45 3.12
CA ARG A 158 -2.64 13.42 1.65
C ARG A 158 -1.21 13.64 1.22
N SER A 159 -0.81 12.95 0.16
CA SER A 159 0.52 13.03 -0.42
C SER A 159 0.47 12.73 -1.91
N ASP A 160 1.53 13.07 -2.64
CA ASP A 160 1.77 12.51 -3.97
C ASP A 160 2.03 10.99 -3.92
N ASP A 161 2.07 10.36 -5.08
CA ASP A 161 2.25 8.92 -5.26
C ASP A 161 3.63 8.37 -4.80
N MET A 162 4.57 9.26 -4.52
CA MET A 162 5.90 8.93 -3.98
C MET A 162 6.07 9.30 -2.51
N ALA A 163 5.00 9.73 -1.84
CA ALA A 163 5.01 10.18 -0.45
C ALA A 163 6.02 11.30 -0.15
N ARG A 164 6.23 12.22 -1.11
CA ARG A 164 7.21 13.32 -0.97
C ARG A 164 6.69 14.52 -0.20
N ASN A 165 5.38 14.79 -0.36
CA ASN A 165 4.73 16.00 0.12
C ASN A 165 3.55 15.65 1.03
N ALA A 166 3.81 14.84 2.06
CA ALA A 166 2.78 14.39 2.98
C ALA A 166 2.29 15.54 3.88
N ILE A 167 0.98 15.80 3.86
CA ILE A 167 0.31 16.81 4.67
C ILE A 167 -0.68 16.13 5.60
N ILE A 168 -0.48 16.26 6.91
CA ILE A 168 -1.43 15.80 7.92
C ILE A 168 -2.54 16.86 8.05
N GLN A 169 -3.79 16.46 7.85
CA GLN A 169 -4.92 17.39 7.74
C GLN A 169 -5.38 17.94 9.08
N ARG A 170 -5.37 17.13 10.13
CA ARG A 170 -5.81 17.48 11.49
C ARG A 170 -4.73 17.11 12.50
N PRO A 171 -3.62 17.87 12.53
CA PRO A 171 -2.51 17.60 13.43
C PRO A 171 -2.86 17.97 14.89
N PHE A 172 -2.28 17.24 15.84
CA PHE A 172 -2.35 17.55 17.27
C PHE A 172 -1.13 16.96 17.98
N ASN A 173 -0.76 17.54 19.14
CA ASN A 173 0.35 17.10 19.99
C ASN A 173 1.62 16.78 19.18
N SER A 174 1.96 17.64 18.24
CA SER A 174 3.09 17.50 17.35
C SER A 174 4.15 18.55 17.69
N TYR A 175 5.42 18.26 17.36
CA TYR A 175 6.50 19.23 17.53
C TYR A 175 7.48 19.15 16.37
N SER A 176 8.08 20.29 16.06
CA SER A 176 9.19 20.41 15.12
C SER A 176 10.27 21.29 15.74
N VAL A 177 11.52 20.96 15.47
CA VAL A 177 12.67 21.74 15.90
C VAL A 177 13.31 22.37 14.67
N VAL A 178 13.34 23.68 14.66
CA VAL A 178 14.00 24.46 13.61
C VAL A 178 15.25 25.11 14.22
N GLU A 179 16.42 24.83 13.66
CA GLU A 179 17.65 25.54 14.01
C GLU A 179 17.87 26.65 12.98
N GLN A 180 17.83 27.87 13.45
CA GLN A 180 18.15 29.05 12.64
C GLN A 180 19.15 29.91 13.42
N ASP A 181 20.34 30.13 12.86
CA ASP A 181 21.42 30.95 13.44
C ASP A 181 21.70 30.68 14.94
N SER A 182 21.89 29.41 15.30
CA SER A 182 22.13 28.92 16.67
C SER A 182 20.95 29.11 17.64
N THR A 183 19.79 29.47 17.14
CA THR A 183 18.56 29.59 17.95
C THR A 183 17.66 28.40 17.66
N LYS A 184 17.38 27.57 18.68
CA LYS A 184 16.38 26.51 18.56
C LYS A 184 14.98 27.09 18.72
N VAL A 185 14.14 26.90 17.73
CA VAL A 185 12.74 27.30 17.76
C VAL A 185 11.87 26.05 17.83
N VAL A 186 11.11 25.88 18.90
CA VAL A 186 10.13 24.83 19.02
C VAL A 186 8.80 25.33 18.49
N LEU A 187 8.26 24.68 17.48
CA LEU A 187 6.92 24.96 16.94
C LEU A 187 5.91 24.06 17.63
N ASP A 188 4.95 24.66 18.30
CA ASP A 188 3.79 23.95 18.83
C ASP A 188 2.66 23.95 17.81
N SER A 189 2.34 22.78 17.25
CA SER A 189 1.28 22.62 16.26
C SER A 189 -0.14 22.56 16.86
N VAL A 190 -0.25 22.39 18.17
CA VAL A 190 -1.56 22.27 18.83
C VAL A 190 -2.32 23.60 18.80
N ASN A 191 -1.60 24.69 18.96
CA ASN A 191 -2.20 26.04 19.04
C ASN A 191 -1.85 26.93 17.83
N PHE A 192 -1.04 26.48 16.89
CA PHE A 192 -0.50 27.29 15.78
C PHE A 192 0.09 28.65 16.22
N ILE A 193 0.47 28.75 17.47
CA ILE A 193 1.14 29.93 18.00
C ILE A 193 2.61 29.79 17.68
N GLY A 194 3.03 30.35 16.59
CA GLY A 194 4.34 30.24 15.96
C GLY A 194 5.52 30.58 16.84
N PRO A 195 6.76 30.63 16.32
CA PRO A 195 7.93 30.22 17.07
C PRO A 195 8.08 30.98 18.41
N PHE A 196 8.19 30.22 19.49
CA PHE A 196 8.50 30.82 20.79
C PHE A 196 10.01 31.05 20.88
N PRO A 197 10.50 32.30 21.05
CA PRO A 197 11.89 32.56 21.30
C PRO A 197 12.30 31.87 22.61
N LEU A 198 13.32 31.02 22.57
CA LEU A 198 13.90 30.47 23.79
C LEU A 198 14.33 31.61 24.69
N LYS A 199 13.78 31.64 25.92
CA LYS A 199 14.27 32.58 26.93
C LYS A 199 15.79 32.33 27.12
N LYS A 200 16.61 33.34 26.75
CA LYS A 200 18.01 33.32 27.13
C LYS A 200 18.09 33.08 28.65
N GLY A 201 18.69 31.96 29.03
CA GLY A 201 18.97 31.71 30.44
C GLY A 201 19.66 32.93 31.02
N ARG A 202 19.12 33.49 32.07
CA ARG A 202 19.73 34.58 32.82
C ARG A 202 20.99 34.00 33.45
N ASN A 203 22.14 34.28 32.85
CA ASN A 203 23.40 33.99 33.50
C ASN A 203 23.42 34.77 34.81
N GLY A 204 23.22 34.04 35.92
CA GLY A 204 23.39 34.58 37.24
C GLY A 204 24.85 35.10 37.40
N ARG A 205 24.95 36.29 37.85
CA ARG A 205 26.18 36.82 38.46
C ARG A 205 26.45 36.13 39.77
#